data_2397e08fbcaf9b13def9f3130dab1d57
#
_entry.id   2397e08fbcaf9b13def9f3130dab1d57
#
_cell.length_a   1.000
_cell.length_b   1.000
_cell.length_c   1.000
_cell.angle_alpha   90.00
_cell.angle_beta   90.00
_cell.angle_gamma   90.00
#
_symmetry.space_group_name_H-M   'P 1'
#
loop_
_entity.id
_entity.type
_entity.pdbx_description
1 polymer ?
#
loop_
_entity_poly.entity_id
_entity_poly.type
_entity_poly.pdbx_seq_one_letter_code
_entity_poly.pdbx_strand_id
1 'polypeptide(L)'
;MIRNFLLICLLGCGISLATAGNPPFFTTGTAVNEKGELLMTQKGTRQLDVFAADGKTLLRSYPFKETPTGVLLDGDKAYVTTFEKTGRLEVLSLKSGQIEAAIPTGSGACYPIFSADKKHIYVCNQFAGTVSEIDPVTCKVVRSVKVLREPRSAIFSKDGRYLFVANFLPAQRADLNIVAACVSVIEVKSFTKVKDIQLANGSNALRDMCITPDGKYIYVSHNLGRFMVPTS
;
A
#
# COMPACT_ATOMS: atom_id res chain seq x y z
N MET A 1 -18.53 20.13 11.78
CA MET A 1 -17.59 19.66 12.82
C MET A 1 -16.42 18.98 12.09
N ILE A 2 -15.46 19.80 11.65
CA ILE A 2 -14.29 19.38 10.87
C ILE A 2 -13.11 19.46 11.81
N ARG A 3 -12.75 18.33 12.41
CA ARG A 3 -11.49 18.22 13.18
C ARG A 3 -10.87 16.86 12.92
N ASN A 4 -9.58 16.87 12.60
CA ASN A 4 -8.64 15.76 12.55
C ASN A 4 -8.48 15.01 11.21
N PHE A 5 -8.11 15.74 10.14
CA PHE A 5 -7.53 15.12 8.94
C PHE A 5 -6.12 15.67 8.60
N LEU A 6 -5.38 16.12 9.60
CA LEU A 6 -4.11 16.80 9.34
C LEU A 6 -2.95 16.17 10.11
N LEU A 7 -2.74 14.86 10.09
CA LEU A 7 -1.53 14.33 10.74
C LEU A 7 -0.95 13.04 10.16
N ILE A 8 -1.18 12.68 8.92
CA ILE A 8 -0.62 11.42 8.40
C ILE A 8 0.42 11.62 7.29
N CYS A 9 0.65 12.82 6.80
CA CYS A 9 1.64 13.06 5.73
C CYS A 9 3.09 13.33 6.20
N LEU A 10 3.42 13.28 7.49
CA LEU A 10 4.74 13.70 8.00
C LEU A 10 5.67 12.60 8.51
N LEU A 11 5.35 11.34 8.35
CA LEU A 11 6.18 10.24 8.87
C LEU A 11 6.97 9.46 7.80
N GLY A 12 7.30 10.10 6.69
CA GLY A 12 8.31 9.60 5.75
C GLY A 12 9.76 9.82 6.19
N CYS A 13 10.01 10.55 7.28
CA CYS A 13 11.33 10.73 7.87
C CYS A 13 11.45 9.83 9.10
N GLY A 14 12.30 8.81 9.01
CA GLY A 14 12.60 7.91 10.10
C GLY A 14 12.99 8.65 11.38
N ILE A 15 12.13 8.64 12.38
CA ILE A 15 12.52 8.91 13.76
C ILE A 15 13.18 7.63 14.25
N SER A 16 14.50 7.58 14.13
CA SER A 16 15.31 6.55 14.77
C SER A 16 15.37 6.88 16.26
N LEU A 17 14.50 6.27 17.05
CA LEU A 17 14.75 6.11 18.48
C LEU A 17 15.69 4.90 18.63
N ALA A 18 16.97 5.13 18.41
CA ALA A 18 18.00 4.14 18.67
C ALA A 18 18.18 4.02 20.21
N THR A 19 17.44 3.12 20.82
CA THR A 19 17.87 2.50 22.06
C THR A 19 18.78 1.33 21.71
N ALA A 20 19.98 1.32 22.27
CA ALA A 20 20.98 0.30 22.00
C ALA A 20 20.39 -1.11 22.21
N GLY A 21 20.32 -1.91 21.13
CA GLY A 21 19.92 -3.31 21.17
C GLY A 21 18.61 -3.66 20.43
N ASN A 22 17.78 -2.69 20.02
CA ASN A 22 16.58 -2.99 19.24
C ASN A 22 16.85 -2.86 17.74
N PRO A 23 16.38 -3.80 16.89
CA PRO A 23 16.46 -3.66 15.45
C PRO A 23 15.74 -2.39 15.02
N PRO A 24 16.23 -1.70 13.95
CA PRO A 24 15.62 -0.47 13.49
C PRO A 24 14.17 -0.72 13.09
N PHE A 25 13.25 0.11 13.61
CA PHE A 25 11.84 0.08 13.23
C PHE A 25 11.70 0.60 11.80
N PHE A 26 11.26 -0.27 10.90
CA PHE A 26 10.87 0.11 9.54
C PHE A 26 9.36 -0.08 9.38
N THR A 27 8.62 0.98 9.63
CA THR A 27 7.17 1.00 9.42
C THR A 27 6.89 1.11 7.93
N THR A 28 6.01 0.23 7.42
CA THR A 28 5.63 0.18 6.00
C THR A 28 4.16 0.44 5.75
N GLY A 29 3.32 0.23 6.75
CA GLY A 29 1.88 0.51 6.69
C GLY A 29 1.33 0.87 8.06
N THR A 30 0.33 1.73 8.08
CA THR A 30 -0.33 2.19 9.30
C THR A 30 -1.84 2.19 9.13
N ALA A 31 -2.56 1.95 10.23
CA ALA A 31 -4.00 2.09 10.32
C ALA A 31 -4.39 2.56 11.72
N VAL A 32 -5.52 3.23 11.84
CA VAL A 32 -6.06 3.66 13.14
C VAL A 32 -7.44 3.04 13.29
N ASN A 33 -7.70 2.41 14.43
CA ASN A 33 -8.99 1.82 14.73
C ASN A 33 -9.95 2.85 15.37
N GLU A 34 -11.19 2.43 15.62
CA GLU A 34 -12.24 3.28 16.22
C GLU A 34 -11.90 3.78 17.64
N LYS A 35 -11.02 3.08 18.35
CA LYS A 35 -10.54 3.48 19.68
C LYS A 35 -9.39 4.49 19.63
N GLY A 36 -8.93 4.86 18.42
CA GLY A 36 -7.77 5.71 18.22
C GLY A 36 -6.43 4.99 18.39
N GLU A 37 -6.42 3.66 18.57
CA GLU A 37 -5.20 2.88 18.63
C GLU A 37 -4.53 2.86 17.24
N LEU A 38 -3.22 3.08 17.22
CA LEU A 38 -2.41 3.09 16.00
C LEU A 38 -1.80 1.71 15.77
N LEU A 39 -2.11 1.11 14.64
CA LEU A 39 -1.52 -0.15 14.19
C LEU A 39 -0.42 0.14 13.17
N MET A 40 0.73 -0.50 13.33
CA MET A 40 1.91 -0.26 12.50
C MET A 40 2.56 -1.59 12.11
N THR A 41 2.72 -1.83 10.81
CA THR A 41 3.50 -2.96 10.33
C THR A 41 4.99 -2.66 10.45
N GLN A 42 5.72 -3.56 11.10
CA GLN A 42 7.16 -3.43 11.35
C GLN A 42 7.94 -4.45 10.52
N LYS A 43 8.65 -3.96 9.53
CA LYS A 43 9.44 -4.80 8.63
C LYS A 43 10.62 -5.49 9.35
N GLY A 44 11.32 -4.76 10.20
CA GLY A 44 12.53 -5.26 10.88
C GLY A 44 12.25 -6.38 11.87
N THR A 45 11.18 -6.26 12.65
CA THR A 45 10.77 -7.24 13.66
C THR A 45 9.75 -8.26 13.15
N ARG A 46 9.20 -8.06 11.95
CA ARG A 46 8.11 -8.87 11.35
C ARG A 46 6.88 -8.93 12.25
N GLN A 47 6.42 -7.78 12.69
CA GLN A 47 5.29 -7.66 13.61
C GLN A 47 4.27 -6.63 13.12
N LEU A 48 3.04 -6.76 13.58
CA LEU A 48 2.06 -5.70 13.63
C LEU A 48 1.99 -5.22 15.08
N ASP A 49 2.46 -4.01 15.31
CA ASP A 49 2.42 -3.37 16.62
C ASP A 49 1.17 -2.50 16.76
N VAL A 50 0.57 -2.54 17.94
CA VAL A 50 -0.59 -1.73 18.30
C VAL A 50 -0.19 -0.79 19.42
N PHE A 51 -0.24 0.50 19.15
CA PHE A 51 0.03 1.56 20.10
C PHE A 51 -1.27 2.19 20.60
N ALA A 52 -1.26 2.70 21.81
CA ALA A 52 -2.34 3.52 22.31
C ALA A 52 -2.51 4.80 21.48
N ALA A 53 -3.61 5.53 21.67
CA ALA A 53 -3.91 6.77 20.97
C ALA A 53 -2.86 7.89 21.20
N ASP A 54 -1.98 7.74 22.20
CA ASP A 54 -0.84 8.63 22.43
C ASP A 54 0.31 8.41 21.42
N GLY A 55 0.24 7.33 20.62
CA GLY A 55 1.26 6.95 19.65
C GLY A 55 2.61 6.51 20.25
N LYS A 56 2.68 6.29 21.57
CA LYS A 56 3.91 5.98 22.32
C LYS A 56 3.83 4.68 23.09
N THR A 57 2.70 4.43 23.73
CA THR A 57 2.49 3.25 24.58
C THR A 57 2.19 2.04 23.73
N LEU A 58 3.10 1.07 23.65
CA LEU A 58 2.88 -0.21 22.98
C LEU A 58 1.92 -1.05 23.80
N LEU A 59 0.78 -1.41 23.21
CA LEU A 59 -0.26 -2.21 23.87
C LEU A 59 -0.11 -3.70 23.56
N ARG A 60 0.17 -4.04 22.28
CA ARG A 60 0.20 -5.42 21.77
C ARG A 60 1.10 -5.52 20.57
N SER A 61 1.66 -6.70 20.34
CA SER A 61 2.40 -7.04 19.12
C SER A 61 1.94 -8.40 18.61
N TYR A 62 1.75 -8.50 17.32
CA TYR A 62 1.36 -9.73 16.63
C TYR A 62 2.49 -10.15 15.68
N PRO A 63 3.16 -11.28 15.91
CA PRO A 63 4.25 -11.73 15.06
C PRO A 63 3.73 -12.32 13.75
N PHE A 64 4.48 -12.09 12.67
CA PHE A 64 4.26 -12.68 11.35
C PHE A 64 5.43 -13.55 10.95
N LYS A 65 5.16 -14.62 10.23
CA LYS A 65 6.21 -15.46 9.66
C LYS A 65 6.97 -14.73 8.55
N GLU A 66 6.25 -13.95 7.76
CA GLU A 66 6.76 -13.18 6.64
C GLU A 66 6.74 -11.68 6.95
N THR A 67 7.41 -10.88 6.13
CA THR A 67 7.55 -9.42 6.34
C THR A 67 6.24 -8.69 6.08
N PRO A 68 5.58 -8.08 7.08
CA PRO A 68 4.36 -7.31 6.86
C PRO A 68 4.64 -5.98 6.18
N THR A 69 3.74 -5.53 5.29
CA THR A 69 3.96 -4.34 4.45
C THR A 69 2.82 -3.34 4.46
N GLY A 70 1.60 -3.78 4.69
CA GLY A 70 0.44 -2.89 4.75
C GLY A 70 -0.64 -3.49 5.64
N VAL A 71 -1.52 -2.66 6.16
CA VAL A 71 -2.60 -3.09 7.05
C VAL A 71 -3.89 -2.32 6.76
N LEU A 72 -5.02 -3.05 6.72
CA LEU A 72 -6.38 -2.52 6.76
C LEU A 72 -7.10 -3.07 7.99
N LEU A 73 -8.11 -2.34 8.43
CA LEU A 73 -8.92 -2.74 9.58
C LEU A 73 -10.41 -2.80 9.21
N ASP A 74 -11.07 -3.84 9.71
CA ASP A 74 -12.53 -3.95 9.70
C ASP A 74 -13.00 -4.61 10.99
N GLY A 75 -13.51 -3.83 11.93
CA GLY A 75 -13.82 -4.28 13.28
C GLY A 75 -12.61 -4.88 13.99
N ASP A 76 -12.74 -6.14 14.44
CA ASP A 76 -11.67 -6.89 15.12
C ASP A 76 -10.72 -7.62 14.16
N LYS A 77 -10.83 -7.40 12.85
CA LYS A 77 -9.96 -8.01 11.84
C LYS A 77 -8.94 -7.02 11.29
N ALA A 78 -7.70 -7.45 11.23
CA ALA A 78 -6.65 -6.79 10.49
C ALA A 78 -6.29 -7.62 9.25
N TYR A 79 -6.33 -6.98 8.09
CA TYR A 79 -5.89 -7.54 6.81
C TYR A 79 -4.49 -7.04 6.53
N VAL A 80 -3.51 -7.92 6.63
CA VAL A 80 -2.09 -7.58 6.55
C VAL A 80 -1.47 -8.18 5.31
N THR A 81 -0.90 -7.35 4.44
CA THR A 81 -0.10 -7.85 3.33
C THR A 81 1.29 -8.24 3.77
N THR A 82 1.83 -9.34 3.24
CA THR A 82 3.18 -9.80 3.50
C THR A 82 4.01 -9.90 2.22
N PHE A 83 5.29 -9.52 2.35
CA PHE A 83 6.18 -9.19 1.23
C PHE A 83 7.24 -10.29 1.03
N GLU A 84 6.82 -11.42 0.52
CA GLU A 84 7.75 -12.50 0.21
C GLU A 84 7.62 -12.93 -1.26
N LYS A 85 8.38 -13.94 -1.67
CA LYS A 85 8.32 -14.50 -3.03
C LYS A 85 6.89 -14.92 -3.40
N THR A 86 6.14 -15.43 -2.44
CA THR A 86 4.71 -15.67 -2.54
C THR A 86 3.99 -14.68 -1.63
N GLY A 87 3.75 -13.46 -2.11
CA GLY A 87 3.04 -12.44 -1.33
C GLY A 87 1.63 -12.88 -0.95
N ARG A 88 1.18 -12.48 0.22
CA ARG A 88 -0.11 -12.88 0.79
C ARG A 88 -0.86 -11.70 1.38
N LEU A 89 -2.16 -11.86 1.50
CA LEU A 89 -3.00 -11.12 2.42
C LEU A 89 -3.37 -12.05 3.57
N GLU A 90 -2.90 -11.74 4.77
CA GLU A 90 -3.21 -12.50 5.99
C GLU A 90 -4.32 -11.80 6.76
N VAL A 91 -5.30 -12.58 7.22
CA VAL A 91 -6.43 -12.12 8.02
C VAL A 91 -6.13 -12.45 9.48
N LEU A 92 -5.82 -11.44 10.26
CA LEU A 92 -5.50 -11.54 11.68
C LEU A 92 -6.70 -11.12 12.53
N SER A 93 -7.11 -11.97 13.47
CA SER A 93 -8.04 -11.59 14.53
C SER A 93 -7.30 -10.81 15.62
N LEU A 94 -7.63 -9.55 15.79
CA LEU A 94 -7.06 -8.70 16.85
C LEU A 94 -7.49 -9.13 18.26
N LYS A 95 -8.60 -9.88 18.34
CA LYS A 95 -9.12 -10.40 19.60
C LYS A 95 -8.36 -11.64 20.07
N SER A 96 -8.16 -12.62 19.20
CA SER A 96 -7.48 -13.88 19.53
C SER A 96 -5.98 -13.85 19.26
N GLY A 97 -5.49 -12.94 18.43
CA GLY A 97 -4.11 -12.90 17.95
C GLY A 97 -3.79 -13.99 16.92
N GLN A 98 -4.80 -14.70 16.40
CA GLN A 98 -4.60 -15.79 15.46
C GLN A 98 -4.80 -15.32 14.01
N ILE A 99 -3.97 -15.84 13.11
CA ILE A 99 -4.17 -15.70 11.67
C ILE A 99 -5.26 -16.68 11.25
N GLU A 100 -6.42 -16.14 10.85
CA GLU A 100 -7.59 -16.92 10.45
C GLU A 100 -7.50 -17.39 8.99
N ALA A 101 -6.82 -16.64 8.14
CA ALA A 101 -6.62 -16.98 6.74
C ALA A 101 -5.32 -16.37 6.20
N ALA A 102 -4.73 -17.04 5.21
CA ALA A 102 -3.57 -16.54 4.46
C ALA A 102 -3.84 -16.74 2.96
N ILE A 103 -4.10 -15.66 2.25
CA ILE A 103 -4.57 -15.64 0.86
C ILE A 103 -3.38 -15.33 -0.05
N PRO A 104 -2.90 -16.26 -0.87
CA PRO A 104 -1.86 -15.97 -1.84
C PRO A 104 -2.36 -14.96 -2.88
N THR A 105 -1.64 -13.85 -3.07
CA THR A 105 -2.02 -12.79 -4.00
C THR A 105 -1.06 -12.67 -5.18
N GLY A 106 0.20 -12.49 -4.90
CA GLY A 106 1.26 -12.34 -5.88
C GLY A 106 2.54 -11.84 -5.23
N SER A 107 3.66 -12.03 -5.90
CA SER A 107 4.98 -11.65 -5.36
C SER A 107 5.05 -10.16 -5.02
N GLY A 108 5.51 -9.84 -3.82
CA GLY A 108 5.65 -8.48 -3.34
C GLY A 108 4.31 -7.83 -2.96
N ALA A 109 3.39 -8.56 -2.32
CA ALA A 109 2.11 -8.02 -1.89
C ALA A 109 2.28 -6.82 -0.96
N CYS A 110 1.59 -5.73 -1.26
CA CYS A 110 1.65 -4.49 -0.50
C CYS A 110 0.40 -3.64 -0.74
N TYR A 111 0.25 -2.61 0.07
CA TYR A 111 -0.78 -1.59 -0.05
C TYR A 111 -2.19 -2.15 -0.26
N PRO A 112 -2.77 -2.79 0.74
CA PRO A 112 -4.14 -3.26 0.66
C PRO A 112 -5.10 -2.06 0.76
N ILE A 113 -6.21 -2.09 0.00
CA ILE A 113 -7.25 -1.06 0.03
C ILE A 113 -8.63 -1.71 -0.11
N PHE A 114 -9.61 -1.26 0.69
CA PHE A 114 -11.00 -1.68 0.52
C PHE A 114 -11.68 -0.98 -0.64
N SER A 115 -12.61 -1.67 -1.31
CA SER A 115 -13.68 -1.00 -2.06
C SER A 115 -14.52 -0.13 -1.13
N ALA A 116 -15.23 0.87 -1.68
CA ALA A 116 -16.06 1.77 -0.88
C ALA A 116 -17.14 1.05 -0.06
N ASP A 117 -17.67 -0.06 -0.58
CA ASP A 117 -18.67 -0.91 0.07
C ASP A 117 -18.06 -2.03 0.93
N LYS A 118 -16.72 -2.07 1.04
CA LYS A 118 -15.92 -3.07 1.75
C LYS A 118 -16.13 -4.54 1.31
N LYS A 119 -16.77 -4.77 0.17
CA LYS A 119 -16.98 -6.12 -0.35
C LYS A 119 -15.74 -6.73 -0.97
N HIS A 120 -14.78 -5.90 -1.36
CA HIS A 120 -13.53 -6.35 -1.96
C HIS A 120 -12.33 -5.64 -1.34
N ILE A 121 -11.20 -6.35 -1.34
CA ILE A 121 -9.88 -5.80 -1.03
C ILE A 121 -9.03 -5.87 -2.28
N TYR A 122 -8.34 -4.79 -2.59
CA TYR A 122 -7.38 -4.73 -3.68
C TYR A 122 -5.97 -4.69 -3.13
N VAL A 123 -5.07 -5.48 -3.70
CA VAL A 123 -3.67 -5.60 -3.27
C VAL A 123 -2.75 -5.39 -4.45
N CYS A 124 -1.80 -4.48 -4.30
CA CYS A 124 -0.71 -4.33 -5.25
C CYS A 124 0.32 -5.45 -5.04
N ASN A 125 0.70 -6.14 -6.12
CA ASN A 125 1.74 -7.17 -6.10
C ASN A 125 2.97 -6.60 -6.81
N GLN A 126 3.86 -5.97 -6.05
CA GLN A 126 4.93 -5.13 -6.57
C GLN A 126 5.81 -5.86 -7.58
N PHE A 127 6.31 -7.05 -7.27
CA PHE A 127 7.21 -7.79 -8.14
C PHE A 127 6.48 -8.59 -9.23
N ALA A 128 5.22 -8.93 -9.01
CA ALA A 128 4.41 -9.58 -10.03
C ALA A 128 3.91 -8.60 -11.11
N GLY A 129 3.89 -7.28 -10.82
CA GLY A 129 3.34 -6.27 -11.72
C GLY A 129 1.85 -6.40 -11.92
N THR A 130 1.11 -6.78 -10.87
CA THR A 130 -0.33 -7.01 -10.91
C THR A 130 -1.05 -6.34 -9.75
N VAL A 131 -2.35 -6.16 -9.90
CA VAL A 131 -3.27 -5.87 -8.80
C VAL A 131 -4.24 -7.02 -8.68
N SER A 132 -4.41 -7.56 -7.47
CA SER A 132 -5.37 -8.62 -7.17
C SER A 132 -6.60 -8.05 -6.48
N GLU A 133 -7.78 -8.51 -6.89
CA GLU A 133 -9.06 -8.29 -6.22
C GLU A 133 -9.39 -9.52 -5.38
N ILE A 134 -9.74 -9.31 -4.12
CA ILE A 134 -9.93 -10.35 -3.12
C ILE A 134 -11.32 -10.19 -2.52
N ASP A 135 -12.03 -11.28 -2.38
CA ASP A 135 -13.25 -11.35 -1.59
C ASP A 135 -12.87 -11.68 -0.12
N PRO A 136 -13.07 -10.76 0.83
CA PRO A 136 -12.70 -10.97 2.23
C PRO A 136 -13.59 -11.99 2.95
N VAL A 137 -14.78 -12.31 2.42
CA VAL A 137 -15.69 -13.29 3.01
C VAL A 137 -15.26 -14.72 2.66
N THR A 138 -15.00 -14.95 1.37
CA THR A 138 -14.56 -16.28 0.91
C THR A 138 -13.06 -16.50 1.06
N CYS A 139 -12.30 -15.45 1.40
CA CYS A 139 -10.84 -15.45 1.51
C CYS A 139 -10.16 -15.95 0.22
N LYS A 140 -10.62 -15.48 -0.94
CA LYS A 140 -10.09 -15.88 -2.25
C LYS A 140 -9.79 -14.68 -3.14
N VAL A 141 -8.75 -14.82 -3.96
CA VAL A 141 -8.53 -13.92 -5.09
C VAL A 141 -9.61 -14.20 -6.12
N VAL A 142 -10.39 -13.17 -6.47
CA VAL A 142 -11.46 -13.23 -7.48
C VAL A 142 -10.87 -13.10 -8.86
N ARG A 143 -10.00 -12.13 -9.05
CA ARG A 143 -9.34 -11.83 -10.32
C ARG A 143 -8.08 -10.99 -10.12
N SER A 144 -7.22 -10.94 -11.14
CA SER A 144 -6.01 -10.12 -11.13
C SER A 144 -5.85 -9.43 -12.47
N VAL A 145 -5.29 -8.22 -12.44
CA VAL A 145 -5.01 -7.44 -13.66
C VAL A 145 -3.54 -7.03 -13.69
N LYS A 146 -2.93 -7.13 -14.87
CA LYS A 146 -1.55 -6.69 -15.10
C LYS A 146 -1.50 -5.17 -15.24
N VAL A 147 -0.57 -4.56 -14.53
CA VAL A 147 -0.24 -3.13 -14.60
C VAL A 147 1.21 -2.94 -15.03
N LEU A 148 1.76 -1.76 -14.85
CA LEU A 148 3.16 -1.50 -15.17
C LEU A 148 4.09 -1.99 -14.06
N ARG A 149 5.34 -1.51 -14.11
CA ARG A 149 6.44 -2.01 -13.30
C ARG A 149 6.31 -1.55 -11.85
N GLU A 150 6.25 -2.52 -10.94
CA GLU A 150 6.24 -2.32 -9.50
C GLU A 150 5.07 -1.47 -8.96
N PRO A 151 3.80 -1.91 -9.10
CA PRO A 151 2.67 -1.25 -8.46
C PRO A 151 2.87 -1.20 -6.94
N ARG A 152 2.70 -0.01 -6.35
CA ARG A 152 3.02 0.21 -4.94
C ARG A 152 1.89 0.79 -4.12
N SER A 153 1.08 1.66 -4.68
CA SER A 153 -0.10 2.21 -4.02
C SER A 153 -1.27 2.30 -4.98
N ALA A 154 -2.48 2.35 -4.43
CA ALA A 154 -3.70 2.46 -5.22
C ALA A 154 -4.73 3.33 -4.50
N ILE A 155 -5.52 4.08 -5.27
CA ILE A 155 -6.67 4.84 -4.77
C ILE A 155 -7.83 4.75 -5.74
N PHE A 156 -9.07 4.84 -5.22
CA PHE A 156 -10.25 4.90 -6.06
C PHE A 156 -10.53 6.32 -6.56
N SER A 157 -11.15 6.41 -7.75
CA SER A 157 -11.88 7.61 -8.12
C SER A 157 -13.05 7.84 -7.14
N LYS A 158 -13.50 9.09 -7.02
CA LYS A 158 -14.59 9.45 -6.08
C LYS A 158 -15.88 8.67 -6.33
N ASP A 159 -16.16 8.34 -7.57
CA ASP A 159 -17.33 7.55 -7.99
C ASP A 159 -17.11 6.04 -7.91
N GLY A 160 -15.93 5.59 -7.51
CA GLY A 160 -15.56 4.18 -7.40
C GLY A 160 -15.39 3.43 -8.74
N ARG A 161 -15.51 4.12 -9.88
CA ARG A 161 -15.45 3.49 -11.22
C ARG A 161 -14.04 3.09 -11.61
N TYR A 162 -13.04 3.84 -11.15
CA TYR A 162 -11.64 3.63 -11.50
C TYR A 162 -10.80 3.42 -10.27
N LEU A 163 -9.81 2.55 -10.42
CA LEU A 163 -8.71 2.36 -9.48
C LEU A 163 -7.44 2.90 -10.14
N PHE A 164 -6.82 3.90 -9.55
CA PHE A 164 -5.54 4.46 -9.95
C PHE A 164 -4.43 3.75 -9.20
N VAL A 165 -3.40 3.30 -9.93
CA VAL A 165 -2.28 2.52 -9.37
C VAL A 165 -0.98 3.23 -9.67
N ALA A 166 -0.25 3.64 -8.64
CA ALA A 166 1.09 4.21 -8.77
C ALA A 166 2.11 3.08 -9.02
N ASN A 167 2.76 3.13 -10.18
CA ASN A 167 3.84 2.21 -10.50
C ASN A 167 5.17 2.84 -10.08
N PHE A 168 5.92 2.16 -9.22
CA PHE A 168 7.11 2.71 -8.56
C PHE A 168 8.22 3.07 -9.54
N LEU A 169 8.46 2.23 -10.55
CA LEU A 169 9.51 2.44 -11.53
C LEU A 169 8.96 2.70 -12.94
N PRO A 170 9.70 3.46 -13.77
CA PRO A 170 9.44 3.56 -15.19
C PRO A 170 9.44 2.18 -15.86
N ALA A 171 8.52 1.99 -16.80
CA ALA A 171 8.46 0.77 -17.62
C ALA A 171 9.29 0.88 -18.90
N GLN A 172 9.62 2.11 -19.32
CA GLN A 172 10.39 2.38 -20.53
C GLN A 172 11.85 1.99 -20.36
N ARG A 173 12.51 1.76 -21.50
CA ARG A 173 13.96 1.58 -21.56
C ARG A 173 14.66 2.86 -21.13
N ALA A 174 15.74 2.71 -20.42
CA ALA A 174 16.50 3.81 -19.84
C ALA A 174 17.20 4.72 -20.86
N ASP A 175 17.39 4.25 -22.09
CA ASP A 175 18.04 4.96 -23.19
C ASP A 175 17.07 5.81 -24.04
N LEU A 176 15.80 5.87 -23.66
CA LEU A 176 14.82 6.73 -24.37
C LEU A 176 14.89 8.17 -23.86
N ASN A 177 14.52 9.11 -24.77
CA ASN A 177 14.47 10.54 -24.44
C ASN A 177 13.46 10.88 -23.33
N ILE A 178 12.42 10.06 -23.19
CA ILE A 178 11.40 10.22 -22.16
C ILE A 178 11.31 8.91 -21.37
N VAL A 179 11.68 9.00 -20.11
CA VAL A 179 11.60 7.89 -19.14
C VAL A 179 10.89 8.39 -17.91
N ALA A 180 9.69 7.93 -17.65
CA ALA A 180 8.88 8.37 -16.53
C ALA A 180 8.01 7.25 -15.98
N ALA A 181 7.85 7.22 -14.68
CA ALA A 181 6.87 6.37 -14.04
C ALA A 181 5.45 6.82 -14.40
N CYS A 182 4.52 5.90 -14.35
CA CYS A 182 3.14 6.10 -14.76
C CYS A 182 2.16 5.73 -13.64
N VAL A 183 0.99 6.30 -13.70
CA VAL A 183 -0.19 5.85 -12.96
C VAL A 183 -1.05 5.02 -13.90
N SER A 184 -1.23 3.73 -13.59
CA SER A 184 -2.14 2.86 -14.33
C SER A 184 -3.58 3.09 -13.88
N VAL A 185 -4.51 3.10 -14.82
CA VAL A 185 -5.95 3.27 -14.58
C VAL A 185 -6.66 1.96 -14.88
N ILE A 186 -7.32 1.41 -13.88
CA ILE A 186 -8.11 0.17 -13.99
C ILE A 186 -9.58 0.54 -13.89
N GLU A 187 -10.41 0.08 -14.81
CA GLU A 187 -11.85 0.14 -14.67
C GLU A 187 -12.30 -0.98 -13.72
N VAL A 188 -12.93 -0.62 -12.63
CA VAL A 188 -13.24 -1.56 -11.52
C VAL A 188 -14.22 -2.64 -11.94
N LYS A 189 -15.27 -2.29 -12.69
CA LYS A 189 -16.32 -3.22 -13.12
C LYS A 189 -15.79 -4.35 -13.99
N SER A 190 -15.05 -4.03 -15.05
CA SER A 190 -14.43 -5.00 -15.96
C SER A 190 -13.13 -5.57 -15.41
N PHE A 191 -12.52 -4.89 -14.45
CA PHE A 191 -11.20 -5.13 -13.89
C PHE A 191 -10.11 -5.22 -14.96
N THR A 192 -10.13 -4.28 -15.87
CA THR A 192 -9.16 -4.16 -16.97
C THR A 192 -8.41 -2.84 -16.87
N LYS A 193 -7.14 -2.86 -17.22
CA LYS A 193 -6.35 -1.64 -17.36
C LYS A 193 -6.76 -0.91 -18.64
N VAL A 194 -7.30 0.29 -18.48
CA VAL A 194 -7.82 1.10 -19.60
C VAL A 194 -6.84 2.16 -20.08
N LYS A 195 -5.92 2.61 -19.22
CA LYS A 195 -4.98 3.69 -19.53
C LYS A 195 -3.76 3.66 -18.61
N ASP A 196 -2.65 4.21 -19.09
CA ASP A 196 -1.51 4.62 -18.28
C ASP A 196 -1.31 6.14 -18.42
N ILE A 197 -1.25 6.85 -17.30
CA ILE A 197 -0.99 8.29 -17.23
C ILE A 197 0.50 8.45 -16.96
N GLN A 198 1.23 8.91 -17.95
CA GLN A 198 2.66 9.17 -17.84
C GLN A 198 2.89 10.50 -17.11
N LEU A 199 3.81 10.50 -16.17
CA LEU A 199 4.23 11.70 -15.46
C LEU A 199 5.33 12.46 -16.24
N ALA A 200 5.80 13.56 -15.67
CA ALA A 200 6.90 14.33 -16.27
C ALA A 200 8.16 13.49 -16.42
N ASN A 201 8.96 13.78 -17.45
CA ASN A 201 10.21 13.08 -17.70
C ASN A 201 11.14 13.10 -16.46
N GLY A 202 11.71 11.95 -16.13
CA GLY A 202 12.53 11.76 -14.94
C GLY A 202 11.74 11.40 -13.66
N SER A 203 10.40 11.37 -13.71
CA SER A 203 9.60 10.92 -12.56
C SER A 203 9.83 9.46 -12.30
N ASN A 204 10.14 9.12 -11.05
CA ASN A 204 10.34 7.75 -10.59
C ASN A 204 9.99 7.60 -9.11
N ALA A 205 10.04 6.38 -8.61
CA ALA A 205 9.78 6.06 -7.21
C ALA A 205 8.43 6.62 -6.71
N LEU A 206 7.35 6.37 -7.47
CA LEU A 206 6.00 6.73 -7.05
C LEU A 206 5.64 5.95 -5.78
N ARG A 207 5.30 6.66 -4.70
CA ARG A 207 5.11 6.02 -3.39
C ARG A 207 3.66 5.99 -2.95
N ASP A 208 3.01 7.12 -3.04
CA ASP A 208 1.64 7.25 -2.55
C ASP A 208 0.86 8.28 -3.35
N MET A 209 -0.45 8.20 -3.26
CA MET A 209 -1.39 9.07 -3.95
C MET A 209 -2.52 9.50 -3.04
N CYS A 210 -3.05 10.69 -3.27
CA CYS A 210 -4.32 11.12 -2.71
C CYS A 210 -5.17 11.81 -3.77
N ILE A 211 -6.49 11.78 -3.58
CA ILE A 211 -7.45 12.44 -4.46
C ILE A 211 -8.07 13.62 -3.73
N THR A 212 -8.32 14.73 -4.45
CA THR A 212 -9.00 15.89 -3.87
C THR A 212 -10.45 15.55 -3.46
N PRO A 213 -11.00 16.26 -2.46
CA PRO A 213 -12.38 16.01 -2.02
C PRO A 213 -13.44 16.16 -3.12
N ASP A 214 -13.16 17.00 -4.14
CA ASP A 214 -14.02 17.17 -5.31
C ASP A 214 -13.79 16.09 -6.39
N GLY A 215 -12.76 15.26 -6.25
CA GLY A 215 -12.40 14.18 -7.18
C GLY A 215 -11.73 14.63 -8.47
N LYS A 216 -11.36 15.92 -8.60
CA LYS A 216 -10.82 16.47 -9.86
C LYS A 216 -9.34 16.24 -10.05
N TYR A 217 -8.58 16.14 -8.97
CA TYR A 217 -7.12 16.03 -9.01
C TYR A 217 -6.62 14.87 -8.18
N ILE A 218 -5.57 14.24 -8.68
CA ILE A 218 -4.78 13.23 -7.98
C ILE A 218 -3.39 13.81 -7.75
N TYR A 219 -2.97 13.82 -6.50
CA TYR A 219 -1.59 14.14 -6.13
C TYR A 219 -0.81 12.85 -5.97
N VAL A 220 0.37 12.82 -6.56
CA VAL A 220 1.28 11.66 -6.53
C VAL A 220 2.61 12.10 -5.95
N SER A 221 3.06 11.43 -4.90
CA SER A 221 4.41 11.63 -4.38
C SER A 221 5.42 10.84 -5.21
N HIS A 222 6.45 11.50 -5.72
CA HIS A 222 7.48 10.86 -6.52
C HIS A 222 8.82 11.56 -6.38
N ASN A 223 9.89 10.88 -6.76
CA ASN A 223 11.20 11.49 -6.95
C ASN A 223 11.30 12.03 -8.39
N LEU A 224 11.95 13.17 -8.53
CA LEU A 224 12.37 13.66 -9.83
C LEU A 224 13.90 13.50 -9.93
N GLY A 225 14.33 12.51 -10.67
CA GLY A 225 15.75 12.21 -10.88
C GLY A 225 16.15 12.50 -12.31
N ARG A 226 17.26 13.22 -12.51
CA ARG A 226 17.91 13.31 -13.82
C ARG A 226 18.70 12.04 -14.10
N PHE A 227 18.02 10.92 -14.13
CA PHE A 227 18.76 9.66 -14.33
C PHE A 227 19.31 9.49 -15.74
N MET A 228 18.94 10.34 -16.70
CA MET A 228 19.33 10.13 -18.08
C MET A 228 19.36 11.45 -18.83
N VAL A 229 20.23 12.36 -18.46
CA VAL A 229 20.78 13.27 -19.45
C VAL A 229 22.02 12.59 -19.99
N PRO A 230 22.09 12.21 -21.27
CA PRO A 230 23.36 11.83 -21.87
C PRO A 230 24.32 12.98 -21.61
N THR A 231 25.42 12.72 -20.95
CA THR A 231 26.54 13.65 -20.92
C THR A 231 27.03 13.74 -22.37
N SER A 232 26.61 14.80 -23.06
CA SER A 232 27.18 15.20 -24.32
C SER A 232 28.62 15.65 -24.12
#